data_18b29a17c49565359b8eb133c009e17b
#
_entry.id   18b29a17c49565359b8eb133c009e17b
#
_cell.length_a   1.000
_cell.length_b   1.000
_cell.length_c   1.000
_cell.angle_alpha   90.00
_cell.angle_beta   90.00
_cell.angle_gamma   90.00
#
_symmetry.space_group_name_H-M   'P 1'
#
loop_
_entity.id
_entity.type
_entity.pdbx_description
1 polymer ?
#
loop_
_entity_poly.entity_id
_entity_poly.type
_entity_poly.pdbx_seq_one_letter_code
_entity_poly.pdbx_strand_id
1 'polypeptide(L)'
;MLIMPRPCRCMRIRCNPDTNYFKPRGIPLNSLEEINLALDELEAVRLADLEGLYQEDAAKKMNISRQTFGNIIKSAHKKIADALLNAKALKIEGGKVQKVD
;
A
#
# COMPACT_ATOMS: atom_id res chain seq x y z
N MET A 1 -21.24 -14.63 -13.57
CA MET A 1 -20.56 -14.80 -13.19
C MET A 1 -19.83 -14.88 -12.80
N LEU A 2 -19.66 -14.82 -12.83
CA LEU A 2 -18.90 -15.02 -12.48
C LEU A 2 -18.14 -15.15 -11.92
N ILE A 3 -17.94 -15.39 -11.59
CA ILE A 3 -17.23 -15.49 -10.96
C ILE A 3 -16.46 -15.94 -10.74
N MET A 4 -16.10 -15.79 -10.57
CA MET A 4 -15.19 -16.44 -10.46
C MET A 4 -14.62 -16.68 -9.40
N PRO A 5 -14.57 -17.37 -9.11
CA PRO A 5 -13.90 -17.64 -7.98
C PRO A 5 -12.60 -17.33 -8.20
N ARG A 6 -11.99 -16.85 -7.46
CA ARG A 6 -10.72 -16.53 -7.62
C ARG A 6 -9.87 -17.32 -6.86
N PRO A 7 -8.75 -17.70 -7.32
CA PRO A 7 -7.77 -18.40 -6.54
C PRO A 7 -7.32 -17.58 -5.38
N CYS A 8 -7.29 -16.31 -5.51
CA CYS A 8 -6.94 -15.50 -4.38
C CYS A 8 -8.08 -14.58 -4.08
N ARG A 9 -8.29 -14.29 -2.79
CA ARG A 9 -9.27 -13.34 -2.44
C ARG A 9 -8.77 -11.97 -2.67
N CYS A 10 -9.64 -11.08 -3.06
CA CYS A 10 -9.28 -9.69 -3.15
C CYS A 10 -9.13 -9.11 -1.76
N MET A 11 -8.06 -8.40 -1.53
CA MET A 11 -7.85 -7.71 -0.28
C MET A 11 -8.81 -6.54 -0.18
N ARG A 12 -9.29 -6.28 1.03
CA ARG A 12 -10.17 -5.16 1.26
C ARG A 12 -9.37 -3.95 1.69
N ILE A 13 -9.67 -2.81 1.09
CA ILE A 13 -9.04 -1.57 1.48
C ILE A 13 -10.10 -0.50 1.60
N ARG A 14 -9.85 0.46 2.48
CA ARG A 14 -10.73 1.62 2.64
C ARG A 14 -10.08 2.90 2.18
N CYS A 15 -8.78 2.88 1.98
CA CYS A 15 -8.10 4.10 1.55
C CYS A 15 -8.53 4.46 0.13
N ASN A 16 -8.70 5.74 -0.09
CA ASN A 16 -9.08 6.26 -1.39
C ASN A 16 -8.38 7.60 -1.54
N PRO A 17 -7.08 7.57 -1.80
CA PRO A 17 -6.30 8.81 -1.76
C PRO A 17 -6.67 9.75 -2.88
N ASP A 18 -6.84 11.01 -2.55
CA ASP A 18 -7.03 12.06 -3.54
C ASP A 18 -5.74 12.33 -4.27
N THR A 19 -4.63 12.17 -3.57
CA THR A 19 -3.30 12.38 -4.14
C THR A 19 -2.60 11.05 -4.25
N ASN A 20 -2.12 10.74 -5.43
CA ASN A 20 -1.48 9.47 -5.66
C ASN A 20 0.00 9.60 -6.06
N TYR A 21 0.57 10.78 -5.87
CA TYR A 21 1.96 11.01 -6.27
C TYR A 21 2.63 11.95 -5.28
N PHE A 22 3.69 11.46 -4.62
CA PHE A 22 4.46 12.25 -3.68
C PHE A 22 5.89 12.33 -4.18
N LYS A 23 6.43 13.52 -4.27
CA LYS A 23 7.78 13.68 -4.76
C LYS A 23 8.57 14.66 -3.91
N PRO A 24 9.89 14.50 -3.89
CA PRO A 24 10.74 15.47 -3.20
C PRO A 24 10.61 16.84 -3.86
N ARG A 25 10.57 17.86 -3.03
CA ARG A 25 10.49 19.22 -3.52
C ARG A 25 11.80 19.60 -4.19
N GLY A 26 11.72 20.27 -5.32
CA GLY A 26 12.89 20.82 -5.97
C GLY A 26 13.59 19.91 -6.95
N ILE A 27 13.14 18.66 -7.08
CA ILE A 27 13.74 17.75 -8.03
C ILE A 27 12.84 17.64 -9.25
N PRO A 28 13.35 17.95 -10.47
CA PRO A 28 12.52 17.87 -11.66
C PRO A 28 12.09 16.45 -11.96
N LEU A 29 10.91 16.31 -12.54
CA LEU A 29 10.35 15.00 -12.85
C LEU A 29 11.25 14.15 -13.73
N ASN A 30 11.94 14.77 -14.67
CA ASN A 30 12.78 14.02 -15.58
C ASN A 30 14.05 13.46 -14.94
N SER A 31 14.37 13.92 -13.72
CA SER A 31 15.54 13.43 -12.98
C SER A 31 15.12 12.56 -11.82
N LEU A 32 13.85 12.26 -11.70
CA LEU A 32 13.32 11.67 -10.49
C LEU A 32 13.05 10.18 -10.69
N GLU A 33 13.56 9.36 -9.78
CA GLU A 33 13.21 7.95 -9.75
C GLU A 33 11.89 7.77 -9.03
N GLU A 34 11.09 6.82 -9.48
CA GLU A 34 9.80 6.56 -8.90
C GLU A 34 9.75 5.18 -8.26
N ILE A 35 9.10 5.10 -7.12
CA ILE A 35 8.81 3.84 -6.44
C ILE A 35 7.31 3.65 -6.47
N ASN A 36 6.87 2.49 -6.92
CA ASN A 36 5.44 2.21 -6.99
C ASN A 36 4.98 1.60 -5.68
N LEU A 37 4.11 2.32 -4.96
CA LEU A 37 3.51 1.84 -3.73
C LEU A 37 2.12 1.36 -4.06
N ALA A 38 1.88 0.05 -3.90
CA ALA A 38 0.59 -0.53 -4.25
C ALA A 38 -0.47 -0.12 -3.24
N LEU A 39 -1.74 -0.21 -3.66
CA LEU A 39 -2.84 0.16 -2.77
C LEU A 39 -2.91 -0.72 -1.55
N ASP A 40 -2.59 -2.00 -1.66
CA ASP A 40 -2.57 -2.88 -0.49
C ASP A 40 -1.46 -2.47 0.48
N GLU A 41 -0.33 -2.02 -0.04
CA GLU A 41 0.75 -1.52 0.82
C GLU A 41 0.33 -0.24 1.52
N LEU A 42 -0.35 0.64 0.82
CA LEU A 42 -0.85 1.88 1.42
C LEU A 42 -1.87 1.58 2.51
N GLU A 43 -2.79 0.64 2.26
CA GLU A 43 -3.78 0.28 3.26
C GLU A 43 -3.13 -0.34 4.49
N ALA A 44 -2.10 -1.16 4.30
CA ALA A 44 -1.38 -1.75 5.42
C ALA A 44 -0.76 -0.65 6.29
N VAL A 45 -0.17 0.34 5.65
CA VAL A 45 0.42 1.48 6.37
C VAL A 45 -0.66 2.23 7.14
N ARG A 46 -1.82 2.46 6.51
CA ARG A 46 -2.90 3.17 7.18
C ARG A 46 -3.35 2.43 8.44
N LEU A 47 -3.53 1.12 8.33
CA LEU A 47 -4.04 0.35 9.46
C LEU A 47 -3.01 0.17 10.56
N ALA A 48 -1.78 -0.14 10.20
CA ALA A 48 -0.76 -0.42 11.20
C ALA A 48 -0.16 0.84 11.81
N ASP A 49 0.15 1.82 10.96
CA ASP A 49 0.94 2.95 11.39
C ASP A 49 0.10 4.17 11.75
N LEU A 50 -0.95 4.43 10.99
CA LEU A 50 -1.79 5.58 11.30
C LEU A 50 -2.84 5.24 12.35
N GLU A 51 -3.52 4.10 12.21
CA GLU A 51 -4.54 3.71 13.18
C GLU A 51 -3.98 2.90 14.33
N GLY A 52 -2.75 2.42 14.22
CA GLY A 52 -2.09 1.75 15.32
C GLY A 52 -2.61 0.36 15.65
N LEU A 53 -3.17 -0.34 14.67
CA LEU A 53 -3.67 -1.68 14.91
C LEU A 53 -2.55 -2.70 14.98
N TYR A 54 -2.75 -3.74 15.77
CA TYR A 54 -1.85 -4.88 15.74
C TYR A 54 -1.98 -5.59 14.40
N GLN A 55 -0.93 -6.29 13.98
CA GLN A 55 -0.93 -6.95 12.68
C GLN A 55 -2.09 -7.92 12.52
N GLU A 56 -2.44 -8.61 13.59
CA GLU A 56 -3.53 -9.56 13.54
C GLU A 56 -4.86 -8.87 13.20
N ASP A 57 -5.12 -7.76 13.84
CA ASP A 57 -6.36 -7.03 13.61
C ASP A 57 -6.36 -6.35 12.25
N ALA A 58 -5.23 -5.80 11.85
CA ALA A 58 -5.11 -5.17 10.54
C ALA A 58 -5.32 -6.19 9.43
N ALA A 59 -4.75 -7.38 9.59
CA ALA A 59 -4.91 -8.45 8.60
C ALA A 59 -6.37 -8.84 8.44
N LYS A 60 -7.10 -8.92 9.55
CA LYS A 60 -8.51 -9.24 9.49
C LYS A 60 -9.28 -8.20 8.70
N LYS A 61 -8.97 -6.94 8.90
CA LYS A 61 -9.65 -5.88 8.17
C LYS A 61 -9.38 -5.93 6.67
N MET A 62 -8.21 -6.41 6.29
CA MET A 62 -7.87 -6.56 4.88
C MET A 62 -8.25 -7.93 4.33
N ASN A 63 -8.82 -8.80 5.16
CA ASN A 63 -9.24 -10.14 4.73
C ASN A 63 -8.06 -10.97 4.22
N ILE A 64 -6.94 -10.91 4.94
CA ILE A 64 -5.73 -11.67 4.61
C ILE A 64 -5.18 -12.28 5.89
N SER A 65 -4.22 -13.19 5.74
CA SER A 65 -3.56 -13.78 6.88
C SER A 65 -2.59 -12.81 7.53
N ARG A 66 -2.29 -13.04 8.80
CA ARG A 66 -1.34 -12.22 9.51
C ARG A 66 0.04 -12.24 8.84
N GLN A 67 0.44 -13.42 8.35
CA GLN A 67 1.73 -13.53 7.68
C GLN A 67 1.76 -12.71 6.39
N THR A 68 0.69 -12.77 5.61
CA THR A 68 0.60 -11.96 4.40
C THR A 68 0.65 -10.47 4.74
N PHE A 69 -0.07 -10.07 5.79
CA PHE A 69 -0.02 -8.68 6.22
C PHE A 69 1.40 -8.27 6.60
N GLY A 70 2.11 -9.13 7.34
CA GLY A 70 3.48 -8.85 7.72
C GLY A 70 4.38 -8.61 6.53
N ASN A 71 4.21 -9.42 5.49
CA ASN A 71 4.99 -9.25 4.27
C ASN A 71 4.65 -7.94 3.56
N ILE A 72 3.38 -7.59 3.52
CA ILE A 72 2.94 -6.37 2.85
C ILE A 72 3.45 -5.14 3.58
N ILE A 73 3.32 -5.10 4.91
CA ILE A 73 3.75 -3.93 5.65
C ILE A 73 5.28 -3.77 5.61
N LYS A 74 5.99 -4.88 5.60
CA LYS A 74 7.45 -4.82 5.49
C LYS A 74 7.87 -4.25 4.14
N SER A 75 7.20 -4.68 3.08
CA SER A 75 7.47 -4.16 1.74
C SER A 75 7.13 -2.67 1.67
N ALA A 76 6.00 -2.28 2.24
CA ALA A 76 5.60 -0.88 2.25
C ALA A 76 6.62 -0.02 2.98
N HIS A 77 7.06 -0.46 4.15
CA HIS A 77 8.03 0.31 4.92
C HIS A 77 9.35 0.45 4.18
N LYS A 78 9.79 -0.59 3.51
CA LYS A 78 11.03 -0.52 2.76
C LYS A 78 10.94 0.49 1.62
N LYS A 79 9.81 0.50 0.91
CA LYS A 79 9.60 1.44 -0.18
C LYS A 79 9.55 2.88 0.31
N ILE A 80 8.86 3.10 1.42
CA ILE A 80 8.75 4.44 1.99
C ILE A 80 10.11 4.92 2.46
N ALA A 81 10.87 4.06 3.13
CA ALA A 81 12.19 4.41 3.61
C ALA A 81 13.12 4.74 2.43
N ASP A 82 13.06 3.95 1.37
CA ASP A 82 13.87 4.19 0.19
C ASP A 82 13.54 5.55 -0.43
N ALA A 83 12.24 5.86 -0.53
CA ALA A 83 11.82 7.12 -1.10
C ALA A 83 12.30 8.31 -0.26
N LEU A 84 12.18 8.19 1.05
CA LEU A 84 12.56 9.29 1.94
C LEU A 84 14.06 9.48 2.00
N LEU A 85 14.81 8.38 2.08
CA LEU A 85 16.26 8.48 2.27
C LEU A 85 17.00 8.78 0.98
N ASN A 86 16.46 8.36 -0.15
CA ASN A 86 17.12 8.54 -1.43
C ASN A 86 16.41 9.52 -2.34
N ALA A 87 15.48 10.30 -1.80
CA ALA A 87 14.78 11.37 -2.51
C ALA A 87 14.11 10.87 -3.79
N LYS A 88 13.33 9.80 -3.67
CA LYS A 88 12.58 9.26 -4.79
C LYS A 88 11.11 9.58 -4.62
N ALA A 89 10.36 9.52 -5.72
CA ALA A 89 8.93 9.76 -5.66
C ALA A 89 8.19 8.49 -5.30
N LEU A 90 7.05 8.62 -4.64
CA LEU A 90 6.13 7.51 -4.38
C LEU A 90 4.93 7.69 -5.28
N LYS A 91 4.69 6.69 -6.12
CA LYS A 91 3.53 6.67 -6.98
C LYS A 91 2.60 5.59 -6.48
N ILE A 92 1.39 5.97 -6.10
CA ILE A 92 0.44 5.05 -5.48
C ILE A 92 -0.53 4.53 -6.51
N GLU A 93 -0.42 3.27 -6.82
CA GLU A 93 -1.34 2.64 -7.77
C GLU A 93 -1.18 1.14 -7.75
N GLY A 94 -2.20 0.45 -8.26
CA GLY A 94 -2.08 -0.99 -8.49
C GLY A 94 -2.36 -1.82 -7.25
N GLY A 95 -2.06 -3.10 -7.38
CA GLY A 95 -2.34 -4.06 -6.33
C GLY A 95 -3.65 -4.78 -6.56
N LYS A 96 -3.78 -5.96 -5.93
CA LYS A 96 -5.00 -6.75 -6.04
C LYS A 96 -5.88 -6.43 -4.84
N VAL A 97 -6.73 -5.42 -5.00
CA VAL A 97 -7.52 -4.92 -3.89
C VAL A 97 -8.97 -4.72 -4.31
N GLN A 98 -9.82 -4.71 -3.31
CA GLN A 98 -11.22 -4.37 -3.46
C GLN A 98 -11.50 -3.19 -2.53
N LYS A 99 -11.94 -2.09 -3.09
CA LYS A 99 -12.23 -0.92 -2.27
C LYS A 99 -13.54 -1.12 -1.53
N VAL A 100 -13.53 -0.72 -0.29
CA VAL A 100 -14.68 -0.83 0.60
C VAL A 100 -14.97 0.55 1.14
N ASP A 101 -16.19 1.00 0.90
CA ASP A 101 -16.59 2.33 1.38
C ASP A 101 -16.99 2.33 2.83
#